data_03ae50de82222c37582cb628a73fdd5e
#
_entry.id   03ae50de82222c37582cb628a73fdd5e
#
_cell.length_a   1.000
_cell.length_b   1.000
_cell.length_c   1.000
_cell.angle_alpha   90.00
_cell.angle_beta   90.00
_cell.angle_gamma   90.00
#
_symmetry.space_group_name_H-M   'P 1'
#
loop_
_entity.id
_entity.type
_entity.pdbx_description
1 polymer ?
#
loop_
_entity_poly.entity_id
_entity_poly.type
_entity_poly.pdbx_seq_one_letter_code
_entity_poly.pdbx_strand_id
1 'polypeptide(L)'
;MSWYHTDELVAHQERMPWAELRTQLASTGIRNSTLMALMPAETSAQISNATNGIEPPRSLVSVKQSKHGVLRQVVPGIHHLKNKYELLWNQRSPEGYMSIMAVLQKYIDQGI
;
A
#
# COMPACT_ATOMS: atom_id res chain seq x y z
N MET A 1 -9.99 16.99 -7.26
CA MET A 1 -10.50 15.67 -7.67
C MET A 1 -11.49 15.22 -6.61
N SER A 2 -12.74 15.00 -6.97
CA SER A 2 -13.76 14.62 -5.99
C SER A 2 -13.55 13.15 -5.58
N TRP A 3 -13.47 12.89 -4.30
CA TRP A 3 -13.35 11.56 -3.69
C TRP A 3 -14.48 10.59 -4.07
N TYR A 4 -15.58 11.12 -4.62
CA TYR A 4 -16.79 10.37 -4.97
C TYR A 4 -16.63 9.44 -6.18
N HIS A 5 -15.70 9.72 -7.10
CA HIS A 5 -15.53 8.87 -8.29
C HIS A 5 -14.86 7.52 -8.05
N THR A 6 -14.20 7.35 -6.90
CA THR A 6 -13.58 6.06 -6.56
C THR A 6 -14.54 5.09 -5.89
N ASP A 7 -15.74 5.53 -5.47
CA ASP A 7 -16.73 4.65 -4.84
C ASP A 7 -17.38 3.69 -5.85
N GLU A 8 -17.45 4.09 -7.12
CA GLU A 8 -17.96 3.25 -8.19
C GLU A 8 -17.00 2.09 -8.57
N LEU A 9 -15.71 2.25 -8.31
CA LEU A 9 -14.68 1.26 -8.65
C LEU A 9 -14.60 0.10 -7.66
N VAL A 10 -15.15 0.26 -6.46
CA VAL A 10 -15.10 -0.76 -5.40
C VAL A 10 -16.51 -0.98 -4.88
N ALA A 11 -17.18 -2.04 -5.35
CA ALA A 11 -18.42 -2.51 -4.78
C ALA A 11 -18.16 -2.99 -3.34
N HIS A 12 -18.57 -2.19 -2.36
CA HIS A 12 -18.32 -2.46 -0.95
C HIS A 12 -19.39 -3.40 -0.41
N GLN A 13 -19.02 -4.67 -0.20
CA GLN A 13 -19.77 -5.54 0.71
C GLN A 13 -19.20 -5.37 2.11
N GLU A 14 -19.95 -4.72 2.98
CA GLU A 14 -19.59 -4.63 4.40
C GLU A 14 -19.68 -6.03 5.04
N ARG A 15 -18.53 -6.58 5.45
CA ARG A 15 -18.44 -7.89 6.11
C ARG A 15 -18.50 -7.80 7.62
N MET A 16 -18.34 -6.61 8.17
CA MET A 16 -18.31 -6.30 9.60
C MET A 16 -19.49 -5.39 9.94
N PRO A 17 -19.95 -5.32 11.19
CA PRO A 17 -21.08 -4.48 11.61
C PRO A 17 -20.69 -3.00 11.68
N TRP A 18 -20.23 -2.44 10.57
CA TRP A 18 -19.76 -1.04 10.50
C TRP A 18 -20.85 -0.03 10.81
N ALA A 19 -22.11 -0.31 10.48
CA ALA A 19 -23.22 0.59 10.76
C ALA A 19 -23.42 0.77 12.27
N GLU A 20 -23.35 -0.32 13.05
CA GLU A 20 -23.41 -0.28 14.50
C GLU A 20 -22.22 0.48 15.10
N LEU A 21 -21.01 0.20 14.62
CA LEU A 21 -19.81 0.91 15.04
C LEU A 21 -19.89 2.42 14.77
N ARG A 22 -20.38 2.82 13.59
CA ARG A 22 -20.61 4.24 13.25
C ARG A 22 -21.57 4.92 14.24
N THR A 23 -22.66 4.24 14.61
CA THR A 23 -23.63 4.75 15.60
C THR A 23 -22.98 4.93 16.97
N GLN A 24 -22.19 3.96 17.40
CA GLN A 24 -21.46 4.06 18.67
C GLN A 24 -20.43 5.20 18.63
N LEU A 25 -19.64 5.31 17.56
CA LEU A 25 -18.67 6.39 17.39
C LEU A 25 -19.33 7.77 17.38
N ALA A 26 -20.50 7.91 16.77
CA ALA A 26 -21.24 9.18 16.77
C ALA A 26 -21.71 9.59 18.16
N SER A 27 -21.98 8.64 19.04
CA SER A 27 -22.46 8.90 20.41
C SER A 27 -21.34 9.06 21.43
N THR A 28 -20.27 8.28 21.32
CA THR A 28 -19.18 8.21 22.32
C THR A 28 -17.90 8.89 21.87
N GLY A 29 -17.76 9.14 20.57
CA GLY A 29 -16.48 9.55 19.99
C GLY A 29 -15.44 8.41 19.96
N ILE A 30 -14.22 8.75 19.59
CA ILE A 30 -13.07 7.85 19.55
C ILE A 30 -11.87 8.53 20.21
N ARG A 31 -11.10 7.75 20.95
CA ARG A 31 -9.95 8.29 21.69
C ARG A 31 -8.79 8.71 20.76
N ASN A 32 -8.57 7.98 19.68
CA ASN A 32 -7.48 8.21 18.75
C ASN A 32 -8.01 8.90 17.49
N SER A 33 -7.40 10.01 17.10
CA SER A 33 -7.76 10.74 15.88
C SER A 33 -7.24 10.10 14.61
N THR A 34 -6.22 9.26 14.72
CA THR A 34 -5.55 8.58 13.60
C THR A 34 -5.35 7.12 13.95
N LEU A 35 -5.83 6.23 13.09
CA LEU A 35 -5.82 4.78 13.32
C LEU A 35 -4.90 4.04 12.36
N MET A 36 -4.79 4.49 11.12
CA MET A 36 -4.07 3.77 10.07
C MET A 36 -3.18 4.68 9.26
N ALA A 37 -1.98 4.19 8.99
CA ALA A 37 -1.02 4.80 8.07
C ALA A 37 -0.31 3.71 7.26
N LEU A 38 0.23 4.07 6.12
CA LEU A 38 1.11 3.21 5.34
C LEU A 38 2.56 3.64 5.56
N MET A 39 3.38 2.70 5.98
CA MET A 39 4.81 2.93 6.21
C MET A 39 5.64 1.92 5.41
N PRO A 40 6.93 2.23 5.15
CA PRO A 40 7.87 1.24 4.62
C PRO A 40 8.02 0.06 5.59
N ALA A 41 7.89 -1.16 5.08
CA ALA A 41 7.93 -2.39 5.89
C ALA A 41 9.34 -3.01 5.98
N GLU A 42 10.37 -2.24 5.81
CA GLU A 42 11.82 -2.53 5.84
C GLU A 42 12.20 -4.00 6.16
N THR A 43 12.50 -4.29 7.43
CA THR A 43 12.95 -5.62 7.88
C THR A 43 11.86 -6.68 7.77
N SER A 44 10.61 -6.33 8.06
CA SER A 44 9.48 -7.27 7.97
C SER A 44 9.26 -7.74 6.54
N ALA A 45 9.44 -6.85 5.56
CA ALA A 45 9.35 -7.20 4.14
C ALA A 45 10.44 -8.20 3.72
N GLN A 46 11.64 -8.05 4.25
CA GLN A 46 12.75 -8.98 3.99
C GLN A 46 12.48 -10.38 4.54
N ILE A 47 11.98 -10.46 5.76
CA ILE A 47 11.67 -11.75 6.42
C ILE A 47 10.54 -12.46 5.68
N SER A 48 9.51 -11.74 5.27
CA SER A 48 8.33 -12.29 4.60
C SER A 48 8.52 -12.50 3.09
N ASN A 49 9.68 -12.11 2.53
CA ASN A 49 9.93 -12.09 1.10
C ASN A 49 8.85 -11.29 0.32
N ALA A 50 8.53 -10.12 0.83
CA ALA A 50 7.57 -9.19 0.25
C ALA A 50 8.25 -7.91 -0.24
N THR A 51 7.52 -7.05 -0.92
CA THR A 51 7.98 -5.70 -1.29
C THR A 51 7.94 -4.77 -0.08
N ASN A 52 8.81 -3.76 -0.05
CA ASN A 52 8.97 -2.87 1.09
C ASN A 52 7.80 -1.91 1.27
N GLY A 53 7.14 -1.50 0.21
CA GLY A 53 6.07 -0.51 0.25
C GLY A 53 5.00 -0.78 -0.79
N ILE A 54 4.11 0.18 -0.94
CA ILE A 54 2.99 0.14 -1.89
C ILE A 54 3.39 0.54 -3.31
N GLU A 55 4.60 1.03 -3.49
CA GLU A 55 5.11 1.46 -4.79
C GLU A 55 5.58 0.26 -5.62
N PRO A 56 5.48 0.32 -6.94
CA PRO A 56 6.13 -0.65 -7.81
C PRO A 56 7.63 -0.70 -7.55
N PRO A 57 8.28 -1.88 -7.68
CA PRO A 57 9.71 -1.99 -7.46
C PRO A 57 10.49 -1.13 -8.46
N ARG A 58 11.55 -0.48 -8.00
CA ARG A 58 12.42 0.35 -8.85
C ARG A 58 13.31 -0.49 -9.76
N SER A 59 13.69 -1.69 -9.29
CA SER A 59 14.49 -2.67 -10.02
C SER A 59 14.19 -4.07 -9.52
N LEU A 60 14.51 -5.09 -10.31
CA LEU A 60 14.33 -6.49 -9.91
C LEU A 60 15.29 -6.91 -8.80
N VAL A 61 16.44 -6.27 -8.73
CA VAL A 61 17.45 -6.47 -7.69
C VAL A 61 17.87 -5.09 -7.20
N SER A 62 17.77 -4.87 -5.91
CA SER A 62 18.27 -3.66 -5.25
C SER A 62 19.39 -4.00 -4.28
N VAL A 63 20.28 -3.06 -4.09
CA VAL A 63 21.39 -3.17 -3.15
C VAL A 63 21.21 -2.15 -2.06
N LYS A 64 21.11 -2.62 -0.83
CA LYS A 64 21.03 -1.78 0.36
C LYS A 64 22.36 -1.87 1.11
N GLN A 65 23.02 -0.74 1.25
CA GLN A 65 24.23 -0.62 2.05
C GLN A 65 23.87 -0.11 3.45
N SER A 66 24.36 -0.81 4.46
CA SER A 66 24.20 -0.43 5.86
C SER A 66 25.54 -0.56 6.58
N LYS A 67 25.59 -0.09 7.82
CA LYS A 67 26.78 -0.27 8.69
C LYS A 67 27.13 -1.75 8.96
N HIS A 68 26.19 -2.65 8.71
CA HIS A 68 26.38 -4.11 8.88
C HIS A 68 26.77 -4.83 7.59
N GLY A 69 26.95 -4.10 6.48
CA GLY A 69 27.35 -4.66 5.19
C GLY A 69 26.36 -4.34 4.07
N VAL A 70 26.58 -5.03 2.97
CA VAL A 70 25.80 -4.89 1.74
C VAL A 70 24.79 -6.02 1.65
N LEU A 71 23.51 -5.68 1.59
CA LEU A 71 22.41 -6.62 1.41
C LEU A 71 21.82 -6.47 0.01
N ARG A 72 21.74 -7.58 -0.70
CA ARG A 72 21.01 -7.65 -1.98
C ARG A 72 19.57 -8.07 -1.70
N GLN A 73 18.64 -7.27 -2.17
CA GLN A 73 17.21 -7.55 -2.13
C GLN A 73 16.73 -7.88 -3.53
N VAL A 74 16.00 -8.97 -3.66
CA VAL A 74 15.48 -9.46 -4.93
C VAL A 74 13.95 -9.46 -4.84
N VAL A 75 13.27 -9.02 -5.89
CA VAL A 75 11.81 -9.05 -5.90
C VAL A 75 11.27 -10.47 -5.70
N PRO A 76 10.12 -10.62 -5.02
CA PRO A 76 9.53 -11.94 -4.77
C PRO A 76 9.31 -12.74 -6.06
N GLY A 77 9.59 -14.04 -6.01
CA GLY A 77 9.35 -14.93 -7.14
C GLY A 77 10.13 -14.62 -8.42
N ILE A 78 11.30 -14.01 -8.34
CA ILE A 78 12.08 -13.53 -9.50
C ILE A 78 12.28 -14.60 -10.56
N HIS A 79 12.48 -15.86 -10.18
CA HIS A 79 12.72 -16.96 -11.11
C HIS A 79 11.54 -17.21 -12.07
N HIS A 80 10.32 -16.89 -11.61
CA HIS A 80 9.09 -17.14 -12.38
C HIS A 80 8.40 -15.85 -12.84
N LEU A 81 8.64 -14.74 -12.15
CA LEU A 81 7.88 -13.51 -12.31
C LEU A 81 8.69 -12.34 -12.88
N LYS A 82 10.00 -12.49 -13.11
CA LYS A 82 10.85 -11.37 -13.55
C LYS A 82 10.31 -10.60 -14.77
N ASN A 83 9.68 -11.30 -15.71
CA ASN A 83 9.15 -10.70 -16.92
C ASN A 83 7.71 -10.16 -16.76
N LYS A 84 7.12 -10.33 -15.59
CA LYS A 84 5.77 -9.86 -15.26
C LYS A 84 5.79 -8.64 -14.32
N TYR A 85 6.96 -8.30 -13.78
CA TYR A 85 7.11 -7.10 -12.98
C TYR A 85 7.09 -5.85 -13.87
N GLU A 86 6.25 -4.91 -13.51
CA GLU A 86 6.28 -3.56 -14.05
C GLU A 86 7.07 -2.67 -13.07
N LEU A 87 8.22 -2.20 -13.52
CA LEU A 87 9.06 -1.35 -12.69
C LEU A 87 8.55 0.09 -12.68
N LEU A 88 8.78 0.79 -11.57
CA LEU A 88 8.30 2.15 -11.35
C LEU A 88 8.64 3.09 -12.53
N TRP A 89 9.85 2.99 -13.05
CA TRP A 89 10.34 3.86 -14.12
C TRP A 89 9.91 3.43 -15.53
N ASN A 90 9.34 2.24 -15.68
CA ASN A 90 8.85 1.72 -16.94
C ASN A 90 7.35 1.92 -17.15
N GLN A 91 6.67 2.50 -16.20
CA GLN A 91 5.25 2.81 -16.32
C GLN A 91 5.03 3.84 -17.43
N ARG A 92 4.08 3.56 -18.31
CA ARG A 92 3.72 4.46 -19.42
C ARG A 92 3.08 5.77 -18.94
N SER A 93 2.38 5.71 -17.82
CA SER A 93 1.65 6.83 -17.25
C SER A 93 1.57 6.66 -15.73
N PRO A 94 1.67 7.74 -14.94
CA PRO A 94 1.41 7.70 -13.49
C PRO A 94 -0.06 7.49 -13.14
N GLU A 95 -0.97 7.55 -14.09
CA GLU A 95 -2.41 7.55 -13.87
C GLU A 95 -2.89 6.27 -13.16
N GLY A 96 -2.43 5.09 -13.61
CA GLY A 96 -2.77 3.82 -12.96
C GLY A 96 -2.30 3.75 -11.52
N TYR A 97 -1.08 4.19 -11.27
CA TYR A 97 -0.52 4.29 -9.92
C TYR A 97 -1.32 5.24 -9.04
N MET A 98 -1.64 6.44 -9.54
CA MET A 98 -2.43 7.43 -8.80
C MET A 98 -3.85 6.94 -8.51
N SER A 99 -4.45 6.18 -9.41
CA SER A 99 -5.77 5.57 -9.20
C SER A 99 -5.74 4.56 -8.07
N ILE A 100 -4.70 3.73 -7.98
CA ILE A 100 -4.51 2.79 -6.86
C ILE A 100 -4.33 3.55 -5.54
N MET A 101 -3.51 4.61 -5.52
CA MET A 101 -3.32 5.44 -4.33
C MET A 101 -4.63 6.09 -3.87
N ALA A 102 -5.47 6.56 -4.81
CA ALA A 102 -6.78 7.12 -4.49
C ALA A 102 -7.73 6.09 -3.84
N VAL A 103 -7.67 4.83 -4.27
CA VAL A 103 -8.43 3.74 -3.64
C VAL A 103 -7.89 3.44 -2.24
N LEU A 104 -6.57 3.31 -2.09
CA LEU A 104 -5.94 3.05 -0.78
C LEU A 104 -6.22 4.16 0.23
N GLN A 105 -6.21 5.42 -0.21
CA GLN A 105 -6.47 6.57 0.65
C GLN A 105 -7.83 6.52 1.35
N LYS A 106 -8.82 5.80 0.82
CA LYS A 106 -10.13 5.62 1.47
C LYS A 106 -10.05 4.86 2.79
N TYR A 107 -9.05 4.03 2.96
CA TYR A 107 -8.88 3.14 4.10
C TYR A 107 -7.81 3.62 5.07
N ILE A 108 -7.19 4.75 4.78
CA ILE A 108 -6.05 5.28 5.54
C ILE A 108 -6.37 6.70 6.01
N ASP A 109 -6.14 6.98 7.28
CA ASP A 109 -6.40 8.30 7.90
C ASP A 109 -5.32 9.32 7.54
N GLN A 110 -4.10 8.84 7.31
CA GLN A 110 -2.98 9.69 6.90
C GLN A 110 -2.96 9.90 5.39
N GLY A 111 -2.40 11.01 4.95
CA GLY A 111 -2.13 11.22 3.53
C GLY A 111 -1.11 10.21 2.99
N ILE A 112 -1.39 9.66 1.84
CA ILE A 112 -0.47 8.80 1.10
C ILE A 112 0.44 9.65 0.21
#